data_ee4baa78492acec33c43236363d936ec
#
_entry.id   ee4baa78492acec33c43236363d936ec
#
_cell.length_a   1.000
_cell.length_b   1.000
_cell.length_c   1.000
_cell.angle_alpha   90.00
_cell.angle_beta   90.00
_cell.angle_gamma   90.00
#
_symmetry.space_group_name_H-M   'P 1'
#
loop_
_entity.id
_entity.type
_entity.pdbx_description
1 polymer ?
#
loop_
_entity_poly.entity_id
_entity_poly.type
_entity_poly.pdbx_seq_one_letter_code
_entity_poly.pdbx_strand_id
1 'polypeptide(L)'
;MKKTIWMALIMLSGVIVSAAQPKFTQKELAYLPATAQVALFKAGIITPSDVLEAQIAQVQKYNGSYNTELRDLGKELNTFNAGKINAICFDRFAEARKAAKAAEERYRNGTARRLEGVTVGVKNENNVIGWRVDMGSLLLKDVPPCTDDTPIIERLKNEGAILVFSTTVPELYVNCMTWSRLYGITRNPWNLAYGVGGSSGGSGAALAAGFCTIATGSDMGGSIRLPASMNGVYGFKPPFGRVPTSEISYETLGPLTRTFDDLVLMQDIIAGPHPKNHSSLRPKLDYPERYRPLKGAKVAVCYCNQWLDGGCDKEVNEALDKVAAALKKAGAEVKIIKSDWSVQNGEMKTFVAGLLSTEMYELFDAITSANKNLLCANLVPLLTNISGYNPKALIKATQMGMAAHADVQKEIFEDGCIALIMPTLATPFVAPAYQATPEDIAVVNGKSFISNDILLTPVWNLLNRYPVVDMPVMLSSKRVPIGVQIVGNTFDDLAAFRVAAGLSKVIPQMYTGDRFPDFREQK
;
A
#
# COMPACT_ATOMS: atom_id res chain seq x y z
N MET A 1 -3.75 24.51 3.01
CA MET A 1 -3.84 23.39 3.98
C MET A 1 -3.06 23.62 5.25
N LYS A 2 -1.70 23.73 5.28
CA LYS A 2 -0.95 23.94 6.54
C LYS A 2 -1.42 25.16 7.36
N LYS A 3 -1.67 26.32 6.76
CA LYS A 3 -2.16 27.52 7.50
C LYS A 3 -3.52 27.29 8.16
N THR A 4 -4.46 26.67 7.47
CA THR A 4 -5.83 26.41 7.98
C THR A 4 -5.82 25.38 9.11
N ILE A 5 -5.05 24.30 8.95
CA ILE A 5 -4.86 23.29 10.00
C ILE A 5 -4.12 23.86 11.20
N TRP A 6 -3.06 24.66 10.97
CA TRP A 6 -2.32 25.34 12.04
C TRP A 6 -3.19 26.33 12.83
N MET A 7 -4.03 27.10 12.14
CA MET A 7 -4.97 28.00 12.81
C MET A 7 -5.99 27.23 13.65
N ALA A 8 -6.52 26.11 13.14
CA ALA A 8 -7.43 25.24 13.88
C ALA A 8 -6.75 24.59 15.11
N LEU A 9 -5.49 24.14 14.97
CA LEU A 9 -4.70 23.57 16.08
C LEU A 9 -4.28 24.61 17.12
N ILE A 10 -4.04 25.87 16.74
CA ILE A 10 -3.78 26.96 17.68
C ILE A 10 -5.03 27.28 18.52
N MET A 11 -6.24 27.24 17.92
CA MET A 11 -7.49 27.38 18.68
C MET A 11 -7.69 26.25 19.70
N LEU A 12 -7.21 25.04 19.43
CA LEU A 12 -7.24 23.90 20.36
C LEU A 12 -6.30 24.08 21.56
N SER A 13 -5.26 24.93 21.47
CA SER A 13 -4.30 25.19 22.56
C SER A 13 -4.78 26.20 23.59
N GLY A 14 -6.06 26.62 23.55
CA GLY A 14 -6.66 27.50 24.58
C GLY A 14 -6.30 28.98 24.45
N VAL A 15 -5.63 29.41 23.39
CA VAL A 15 -5.42 30.82 23.08
C VAL A 15 -6.69 31.36 22.45
N ILE A 16 -7.51 32.09 23.18
CA ILE A 16 -8.71 32.77 22.71
C ILE A 16 -8.28 33.87 21.73
N VAL A 17 -8.11 33.52 20.48
CA VAL A 17 -8.10 34.47 19.37
C VAL A 17 -9.55 34.51 18.86
N SER A 18 -10.21 35.67 18.99
CA SER A 18 -11.51 35.97 18.38
C SER A 18 -11.34 36.02 16.85
N ALA A 19 -11.07 34.88 16.23
CA ALA A 19 -11.01 34.71 14.78
C ALA A 19 -12.20 33.89 14.32
N ALA A 20 -12.77 34.23 13.17
CA ALA A 20 -13.81 33.42 12.52
C ALA A 20 -13.31 31.97 12.39
N GLN A 21 -14.20 31.00 12.62
CA GLN A 21 -13.85 29.57 12.46
C GLN A 21 -13.20 29.33 11.10
N PRO A 22 -12.10 28.58 11.03
CA PRO A 22 -11.40 28.32 9.77
C PRO A 22 -12.34 27.60 8.79
N LYS A 23 -12.56 28.20 7.62
CA LYS A 23 -13.31 27.56 6.53
C LYS A 23 -12.39 26.66 5.74
N PHE A 24 -12.68 25.37 5.70
CA PHE A 24 -11.99 24.39 4.87
C PHE A 24 -12.63 24.33 3.48
N THR A 25 -11.82 24.26 2.44
CA THR A 25 -12.28 23.93 1.09
C THR A 25 -12.60 22.43 1.00
N GLN A 26 -13.40 22.02 0.01
CA GLN A 26 -13.67 20.61 -0.26
C GLN A 26 -12.38 19.79 -0.45
N LYS A 27 -11.39 20.36 -1.16
CA LYS A 27 -10.08 19.73 -1.33
C LYS A 27 -9.35 19.55 0.00
N GLU A 28 -9.33 20.56 0.84
CA GLU A 28 -8.67 20.46 2.15
C GLU A 28 -9.33 19.39 3.01
N LEU A 29 -10.67 19.33 3.07
CA LEU A 29 -11.40 18.28 3.80
C LEU A 29 -11.06 16.87 3.29
N ALA A 30 -11.08 16.66 1.97
CA ALA A 30 -10.83 15.35 1.36
C ALA A 30 -9.40 14.81 1.65
N TYR A 31 -8.42 15.71 1.86
CA TYR A 31 -7.03 15.33 2.08
C TYR A 31 -6.55 15.49 3.54
N LEU A 32 -7.43 15.80 4.50
CA LEU A 32 -7.06 15.84 5.91
C LEU A 32 -6.51 14.49 6.39
N PRO A 33 -5.39 14.46 7.13
CA PRO A 33 -4.93 13.26 7.82
C PRO A 33 -5.93 12.77 8.87
N ALA A 34 -5.99 11.47 9.15
CA ALA A 34 -6.87 10.90 10.18
C ALA A 34 -6.65 11.52 11.56
N THR A 35 -5.39 11.69 11.95
CA THR A 35 -5.01 12.33 13.22
C THR A 35 -5.53 13.76 13.33
N ALA A 36 -5.48 14.54 12.23
CA ALA A 36 -6.03 15.89 12.20
C ALA A 36 -7.57 15.89 12.20
N GLN A 37 -8.20 14.95 11.46
CA GLN A 37 -9.66 14.81 11.46
C GLN A 37 -10.21 14.56 12.86
N VAL A 38 -9.66 13.56 13.58
CA VAL A 38 -10.09 13.21 14.94
C VAL A 38 -9.95 14.41 15.89
N ALA A 39 -8.87 15.18 15.79
CA ALA A 39 -8.68 16.38 16.61
C ALA A 39 -9.72 17.47 16.30
N LEU A 40 -9.99 17.71 15.00
CA LEU A 40 -10.98 18.70 14.55
C LEU A 40 -12.42 18.29 14.86
N PHE A 41 -12.75 16.98 14.78
CA PHE A 41 -14.04 16.43 15.20
C PHE A 41 -14.28 16.61 16.69
N LYS A 42 -13.27 16.30 17.53
CA LYS A 42 -13.32 16.52 18.99
C LYS A 42 -13.56 17.98 19.36
N ALA A 43 -12.98 18.88 18.57
CA ALA A 43 -13.13 20.32 18.77
C ALA A 43 -14.42 20.90 18.21
N GLY A 44 -15.24 20.10 17.49
CA GLY A 44 -16.48 20.55 16.83
C GLY A 44 -16.24 21.55 15.69
N ILE A 45 -15.01 21.61 15.12
CA ILE A 45 -14.65 22.55 14.04
C ILE A 45 -15.16 22.05 12.69
N ILE A 46 -15.11 20.76 12.47
CA ILE A 46 -15.68 20.03 11.31
C ILE A 46 -16.38 18.77 11.81
N THR A 47 -17.18 18.15 10.95
CA THR A 47 -17.88 16.89 11.26
C THR A 47 -17.37 15.73 10.40
N PRO A 48 -17.57 14.47 10.84
CA PRO A 48 -17.38 13.30 9.99
C PRO A 48 -18.12 13.38 8.64
N SER A 49 -19.35 13.95 8.62
CA SER A 49 -20.11 14.15 7.39
C SER A 49 -19.43 15.15 6.44
N ASP A 50 -18.79 16.23 6.92
CA ASP A 50 -18.10 17.20 6.08
C ASP A 50 -16.96 16.54 5.29
N VAL A 51 -16.18 15.70 5.96
CA VAL A 51 -15.08 14.97 5.33
C VAL A 51 -15.60 13.91 4.37
N LEU A 52 -16.59 13.13 4.77
CA LEU A 52 -17.19 12.09 3.93
C LEU A 52 -17.77 12.67 2.63
N GLU A 53 -18.55 13.74 2.70
CA GLU A 53 -19.14 14.36 1.50
C GLU A 53 -18.07 14.99 0.59
N ALA A 54 -16.99 15.55 1.16
CA ALA A 54 -15.88 16.05 0.38
C ALA A 54 -15.17 14.92 -0.40
N GLN A 55 -15.00 13.75 0.23
CA GLN A 55 -14.41 12.56 -0.40
C GLN A 55 -15.36 11.94 -1.44
N ILE A 56 -16.66 11.86 -1.17
CA ILE A 56 -17.65 11.41 -2.15
C ILE A 56 -17.64 12.32 -3.39
N ALA A 57 -17.53 13.64 -3.23
CA ALA A 57 -17.43 14.57 -4.35
C ALA A 57 -16.16 14.31 -5.20
N GLN A 58 -15.03 13.96 -4.58
CA GLN A 58 -13.82 13.54 -5.29
C GLN A 58 -14.06 12.24 -6.09
N VAL A 59 -14.71 11.24 -5.49
CA VAL A 59 -15.05 9.98 -6.18
C VAL A 59 -15.91 10.25 -7.40
N GLN A 60 -17.01 11.00 -7.24
CA GLN A 60 -17.93 11.32 -8.33
C GLN A 60 -17.24 12.04 -9.50
N LYS A 61 -16.26 12.88 -9.19
CA LYS A 61 -15.53 13.66 -10.19
C LYS A 61 -14.50 12.83 -10.95
N TYR A 62 -13.73 11.97 -10.27
CA TYR A 62 -12.50 11.40 -10.80
C TYR A 62 -12.47 9.88 -10.93
N ASN A 63 -13.34 9.12 -10.23
CA ASN A 63 -13.26 7.66 -10.28
C ASN A 63 -13.77 7.07 -11.60
N GLY A 64 -14.82 7.59 -12.16
CA GLY A 64 -15.57 6.98 -13.26
C GLY A 64 -16.73 6.12 -12.80
N SER A 65 -17.33 5.37 -13.72
CA SER A 65 -18.48 4.50 -13.48
C SER A 65 -18.08 3.15 -12.89
N TYR A 66 -18.97 2.50 -12.18
CA TYR A 66 -18.80 1.12 -11.71
C TYR A 66 -19.32 0.11 -12.75
N ASN A 67 -18.66 -1.06 -12.85
CA ASN A 67 -19.20 -2.17 -13.61
C ASN A 67 -20.27 -2.91 -12.77
N THR A 68 -21.44 -2.31 -12.62
CA THR A 68 -22.54 -2.82 -11.77
C THR A 68 -23.13 -4.14 -12.29
N GLU A 69 -23.06 -4.38 -13.60
CA GLU A 69 -23.54 -5.60 -14.23
C GLU A 69 -22.52 -6.75 -14.14
N LEU A 70 -21.31 -6.46 -13.69
CA LEU A 70 -20.22 -7.44 -13.60
C LEU A 70 -19.94 -8.17 -14.91
N ARG A 71 -20.11 -7.46 -16.03
CA ARG A 71 -19.84 -7.98 -17.37
C ARG A 71 -18.35 -8.06 -17.67
N ASP A 72 -17.98 -8.88 -18.61
CA ASP A 72 -16.61 -8.97 -19.11
C ASP A 72 -16.22 -7.69 -19.88
N LEU A 73 -15.24 -6.96 -19.37
CA LEU A 73 -14.72 -5.74 -19.99
C LEU A 73 -13.56 -6.01 -20.97
N GLY A 74 -13.24 -7.28 -21.27
CA GLY A 74 -12.05 -7.64 -22.06
C GLY A 74 -11.89 -6.86 -23.36
N LYS A 75 -12.96 -6.67 -24.14
CA LYS A 75 -12.94 -5.87 -25.38
C LYS A 75 -12.92 -4.35 -25.12
N GLU A 76 -13.35 -3.91 -23.95
CA GLU A 76 -13.46 -2.50 -23.55
C GLU A 76 -12.39 -2.10 -22.54
N LEU A 77 -11.44 -2.99 -22.23
CA LEU A 77 -10.46 -2.79 -21.16
C LEU A 77 -9.77 -1.40 -21.23
N ASN A 78 -9.39 -0.97 -22.42
CA ASN A 78 -8.71 0.31 -22.63
C ASN A 78 -9.65 1.52 -22.68
N THR A 79 -10.93 1.32 -22.96
CA THR A 79 -11.94 2.38 -23.14
C THR A 79 -12.83 2.57 -21.93
N PHE A 80 -13.08 1.50 -21.16
CA PHE A 80 -13.83 1.60 -19.91
C PHE A 80 -13.13 2.54 -18.94
N ASN A 81 -13.83 3.60 -18.54
CA ASN A 81 -13.28 4.65 -17.68
C ASN A 81 -11.97 5.29 -18.19
N ALA A 82 -11.76 5.38 -19.52
CA ALA A 82 -10.64 6.10 -20.07
C ALA A 82 -10.62 7.55 -19.56
N GLY A 83 -9.44 8.03 -19.13
CA GLY A 83 -9.30 9.36 -18.52
C GLY A 83 -9.82 9.48 -17.08
N LYS A 84 -10.18 8.37 -16.43
CA LYS A 84 -10.58 8.28 -15.02
C LYS A 84 -9.65 7.37 -14.25
N ILE A 85 -9.72 7.44 -12.91
CA ILE A 85 -8.84 6.65 -12.02
C ILE A 85 -9.28 5.20 -11.95
N ASN A 86 -10.59 4.95 -11.78
CA ASN A 86 -11.17 3.62 -11.68
C ASN A 86 -10.57 2.77 -10.53
N ALA A 87 -10.60 3.30 -9.31
CA ALA A 87 -10.03 2.68 -8.12
C ALA A 87 -11.03 1.88 -7.27
N ILE A 88 -12.33 1.92 -7.59
CA ILE A 88 -13.41 1.43 -6.74
C ILE A 88 -14.22 0.37 -7.47
N CYS A 89 -14.41 -0.80 -6.82
CA CYS A 89 -15.26 -1.88 -7.31
C CYS A 89 -16.75 -1.52 -7.14
N PHE A 90 -17.12 -1.13 -5.93
CA PHE A 90 -18.46 -0.69 -5.53
C PHE A 90 -18.36 0.16 -4.26
N ASP A 91 -19.34 1.00 -4.02
CA ASP A 91 -19.41 1.85 -2.82
C ASP A 91 -20.50 1.42 -1.81
N ARG A 92 -20.43 2.02 -0.62
CA ARG A 92 -21.39 1.92 0.47
C ARG A 92 -21.67 3.31 1.06
N PHE A 93 -21.84 4.31 0.21
CA PHE A 93 -22.01 5.70 0.65
C PHE A 93 -23.28 5.93 1.45
N ALA A 94 -24.35 5.17 1.18
CA ALA A 94 -25.59 5.28 1.96
C ALA A 94 -25.36 4.84 3.42
N GLU A 95 -24.68 3.71 3.62
CA GLU A 95 -24.30 3.19 4.94
C GLU A 95 -23.27 4.10 5.62
N ALA A 96 -22.29 4.60 4.86
CA ALA A 96 -21.27 5.51 5.36
C ALA A 96 -21.86 6.82 5.89
N ARG A 97 -22.87 7.39 5.22
CA ARG A 97 -23.59 8.58 5.71
C ARG A 97 -24.28 8.33 7.05
N LYS A 98 -24.92 7.17 7.21
CA LYS A 98 -25.54 6.78 8.49
C LYS A 98 -24.47 6.64 9.58
N ALA A 99 -23.35 6.00 9.28
CA ALA A 99 -22.25 5.84 10.21
C ALA A 99 -21.60 7.20 10.60
N ALA A 100 -21.46 8.14 9.65
CA ALA A 100 -20.94 9.48 9.92
C ALA A 100 -21.85 10.24 10.90
N LYS A 101 -23.18 10.16 10.73
CA LYS A 101 -24.13 10.77 11.67
C LYS A 101 -24.03 10.15 13.08
N ALA A 102 -23.93 8.84 13.18
CA ALA A 102 -23.73 8.17 14.45
C ALA A 102 -22.38 8.57 15.12
N ALA A 103 -21.32 8.77 14.32
CA ALA A 103 -20.04 9.28 14.81
C ALA A 103 -20.15 10.71 15.37
N GLU A 104 -20.87 11.61 14.70
CA GLU A 104 -21.14 12.96 15.20
C GLU A 104 -21.82 12.94 16.59
N GLU A 105 -22.77 12.02 16.80
CA GLU A 105 -23.42 11.83 18.11
C GLU A 105 -22.44 11.36 19.19
N ARG A 106 -21.54 10.43 18.85
CA ARG A 106 -20.51 9.96 19.78
C ARG A 106 -19.55 11.07 20.18
N TYR A 107 -19.16 11.96 19.26
CA TYR A 107 -18.36 13.13 19.58
C TYR A 107 -19.08 14.08 20.52
N ARG A 108 -20.38 14.35 20.27
CA ARG A 108 -21.19 15.20 21.18
C ARG A 108 -21.34 14.60 22.59
N ASN A 109 -21.42 13.28 22.68
CA ASN A 109 -21.61 12.56 23.94
C ASN A 109 -20.28 12.20 24.64
N GLY A 110 -19.12 12.56 24.06
CA GLY A 110 -17.81 12.23 24.62
C GLY A 110 -17.45 10.73 24.58
N THR A 111 -18.10 9.93 23.72
CA THR A 111 -17.91 8.47 23.58
C THR A 111 -17.20 8.09 22.29
N ALA A 112 -16.58 9.04 21.59
CA ALA A 112 -15.86 8.80 20.35
C ALA A 112 -14.62 7.92 20.57
N ARG A 113 -14.42 6.95 19.67
CA ARG A 113 -13.30 6.00 19.65
C ARG A 113 -12.12 6.57 18.88
N ARG A 114 -11.02 5.85 18.78
CA ARG A 114 -9.75 6.33 18.20
C ARG A 114 -9.84 6.71 16.71
N LEU A 115 -10.65 5.99 15.92
CA LEU A 115 -10.90 6.27 14.49
C LEU A 115 -12.34 6.70 14.22
N GLU A 116 -13.07 7.18 15.23
CA GLU A 116 -14.47 7.53 15.07
C GLU A 116 -14.68 8.52 13.92
N GLY A 117 -15.45 8.10 12.92
CA GLY A 117 -15.76 8.93 11.77
C GLY A 117 -14.68 8.97 10.66
N VAL A 118 -13.52 8.31 10.84
CA VAL A 118 -12.45 8.23 9.84
C VAL A 118 -12.83 7.24 8.75
N THR A 119 -12.73 7.63 7.48
CA THR A 119 -13.12 6.81 6.32
C THR A 119 -12.01 5.83 5.90
N VAL A 120 -12.40 4.60 5.52
CA VAL A 120 -11.52 3.52 5.11
C VAL A 120 -11.91 2.98 3.74
N GLY A 121 -10.95 2.96 2.79
CA GLY A 121 -11.03 2.17 1.58
C GLY A 121 -10.58 0.73 1.87
N VAL A 122 -11.42 -0.25 1.52
CA VAL A 122 -11.16 -1.66 1.84
C VAL A 122 -10.70 -2.40 0.59
N LYS A 123 -9.50 -3.00 0.62
CA LYS A 123 -9.03 -3.85 -0.49
C LYS A 123 -10.02 -4.99 -0.73
N ASN A 124 -10.36 -5.27 -2.00
CA ASN A 124 -11.22 -6.39 -2.41
C ASN A 124 -10.54 -7.75 -2.15
N GLU A 125 -10.23 -8.00 -0.89
CA GLU A 125 -9.56 -9.16 -0.32
C GLU A 125 -9.99 -9.36 1.14
N ASN A 126 -10.30 -8.24 1.82
CA ASN A 126 -10.72 -8.30 3.20
C ASN A 126 -12.23 -8.54 3.29
N ASN A 127 -12.63 -9.62 3.95
CA ASN A 127 -14.03 -9.89 4.21
C ASN A 127 -14.63 -8.77 5.06
N VAL A 128 -15.76 -8.29 4.59
CA VAL A 128 -16.67 -7.40 5.32
C VAL A 128 -18.06 -8.02 5.25
N ILE A 129 -18.72 -8.20 6.36
CA ILE A 129 -20.08 -8.75 6.40
C ILE A 129 -20.99 -8.02 5.41
N GLY A 130 -21.62 -8.76 4.50
CA GLY A 130 -22.50 -8.25 3.47
C GLY A 130 -21.80 -7.68 2.23
N TRP A 131 -20.47 -7.68 2.16
CA TRP A 131 -19.71 -7.29 0.96
C TRP A 131 -19.26 -8.53 0.18
N ARG A 132 -19.06 -8.37 -1.12
CA ARG A 132 -18.50 -9.42 -1.98
C ARG A 132 -16.99 -9.24 -2.10
N VAL A 133 -16.25 -10.36 -2.02
CA VAL A 133 -14.82 -10.45 -2.34
C VAL A 133 -14.67 -11.35 -3.54
N ASP A 134 -14.57 -10.77 -4.72
CA ASP A 134 -14.49 -11.47 -6.02
C ASP A 134 -13.07 -11.53 -6.58
N MET A 135 -12.08 -11.01 -5.84
CA MET A 135 -10.65 -11.03 -6.20
C MET A 135 -10.37 -10.45 -7.59
N GLY A 136 -11.22 -9.54 -8.09
CA GLY A 136 -11.14 -8.98 -9.43
C GLY A 136 -11.37 -9.97 -10.57
N SER A 137 -11.89 -11.16 -10.31
CA SER A 137 -12.02 -12.25 -11.29
C SER A 137 -13.45 -12.45 -11.79
N LEU A 138 -13.60 -12.64 -13.09
CA LEU A 138 -14.87 -13.06 -13.69
C LEU A 138 -15.34 -14.43 -13.17
N LEU A 139 -14.41 -15.30 -12.76
CA LEU A 139 -14.73 -16.60 -12.18
C LEU A 139 -15.47 -16.49 -10.85
N LEU A 140 -15.21 -15.43 -10.11
CA LEU A 140 -15.72 -15.20 -8.75
C LEU A 140 -16.77 -14.06 -8.70
N LYS A 141 -17.22 -13.55 -9.85
CA LYS A 141 -18.14 -12.42 -9.92
C LYS A 141 -19.49 -12.66 -9.20
N ASP A 142 -19.91 -13.91 -9.10
CA ASP A 142 -21.19 -14.32 -8.51
C ASP A 142 -21.02 -14.93 -7.10
N VAL A 143 -19.83 -14.78 -6.46
CA VAL A 143 -19.65 -15.26 -5.07
C VAL A 143 -20.64 -14.58 -4.12
N PRO A 144 -21.17 -15.33 -3.12
CA PRO A 144 -22.09 -14.73 -2.16
C PRO A 144 -21.37 -13.66 -1.30
N PRO A 145 -22.12 -12.71 -0.72
CA PRO A 145 -21.57 -11.78 0.26
C PRO A 145 -20.95 -12.49 1.45
N CYS A 146 -19.88 -11.92 1.99
CA CYS A 146 -19.18 -12.44 3.16
C CYS A 146 -20.10 -12.47 4.39
N THR A 147 -19.96 -13.50 5.20
CA THR A 147 -20.73 -13.71 6.44
C THR A 147 -19.94 -13.35 7.70
N ASP A 148 -18.64 -13.07 7.57
CA ASP A 148 -17.74 -12.66 8.65
C ASP A 148 -16.86 -11.47 8.23
N ASP A 149 -16.29 -10.80 9.23
CA ASP A 149 -15.25 -9.80 9.02
C ASP A 149 -13.86 -10.44 9.22
N THR A 150 -12.89 -10.03 8.40
CA THR A 150 -11.47 -10.31 8.71
C THR A 150 -11.04 -9.58 9.98
N PRO A 151 -10.05 -10.07 10.74
CA PRO A 151 -9.61 -9.43 11.99
C PRO A 151 -9.22 -7.95 11.85
N ILE A 152 -8.63 -7.55 10.73
CA ILE A 152 -8.31 -6.15 10.45
C ILE A 152 -9.57 -5.28 10.34
N ILE A 153 -10.62 -5.80 9.72
CA ILE A 153 -11.91 -5.11 9.57
C ILE A 153 -12.64 -5.02 10.91
N GLU A 154 -12.66 -6.10 11.69
CA GLU A 154 -13.22 -6.10 13.05
C GLU A 154 -12.61 -4.98 13.90
N ARG A 155 -11.28 -4.85 13.89
CA ARG A 155 -10.55 -3.83 14.66
C ARG A 155 -10.84 -2.41 14.20
N LEU A 156 -10.85 -2.17 12.89
CA LEU A 156 -11.17 -0.85 12.34
C LEU A 156 -12.60 -0.43 12.69
N LYS A 157 -13.59 -1.33 12.58
CA LYS A 157 -14.98 -1.10 13.00
C LYS A 157 -15.10 -0.85 14.51
N ASN A 158 -14.38 -1.61 15.32
CA ASN A 158 -14.39 -1.46 16.78
C ASN A 158 -13.83 -0.10 17.22
N GLU A 159 -12.91 0.49 16.44
CA GLU A 159 -12.36 1.83 16.67
C GLU A 159 -13.15 2.95 15.98
N GLY A 160 -14.29 2.64 15.37
CA GLY A 160 -15.22 3.63 14.84
C GLY A 160 -14.97 4.09 13.42
N ALA A 161 -14.10 3.40 12.70
CA ALA A 161 -13.84 3.70 11.30
C ALA A 161 -15.06 3.44 10.41
N ILE A 162 -15.23 4.25 9.37
CA ILE A 162 -16.31 4.15 8.39
C ILE A 162 -15.80 3.49 7.12
N LEU A 163 -16.26 2.27 6.81
CA LEU A 163 -15.93 1.58 5.58
C LEU A 163 -16.74 2.18 4.44
N VAL A 164 -16.08 2.75 3.42
CA VAL A 164 -16.79 3.55 2.40
C VAL A 164 -16.95 2.85 1.06
N PHE A 165 -16.00 2.01 0.66
CA PHE A 165 -16.03 1.27 -0.62
C PHE A 165 -15.02 0.14 -0.63
N SER A 166 -15.21 -0.80 -1.57
CA SER A 166 -14.22 -1.82 -1.94
C SER A 166 -13.30 -1.30 -3.05
N THR A 167 -11.97 -1.49 -2.91
CA THR A 167 -10.98 -1.00 -3.88
C THR A 167 -10.57 -2.08 -4.87
N THR A 168 -10.26 -1.67 -6.11
CA THR A 168 -9.85 -2.55 -7.20
C THR A 168 -8.53 -3.27 -6.92
N VAL A 169 -8.43 -4.47 -7.45
CA VAL A 169 -7.27 -5.35 -7.41
C VAL A 169 -7.03 -5.94 -8.80
N PRO A 170 -5.83 -6.40 -9.16
CA PRO A 170 -5.65 -7.28 -10.30
C PRO A 170 -6.29 -8.64 -10.02
N GLU A 171 -6.67 -9.34 -11.08
CA GLU A 171 -7.29 -10.66 -10.96
C GLU A 171 -6.45 -11.60 -10.10
N LEU A 172 -7.10 -12.22 -9.10
CA LEU A 172 -6.51 -13.15 -8.13
C LEU A 172 -5.27 -12.58 -7.41
N TYR A 173 -5.15 -11.25 -7.36
CA TYR A 173 -4.03 -10.49 -6.79
C TYR A 173 -2.68 -10.70 -7.49
N VAL A 174 -2.64 -11.40 -8.63
CA VAL A 174 -1.42 -11.85 -9.31
C VAL A 174 -1.05 -10.91 -10.45
N ASN A 175 -0.69 -9.67 -10.12
CA ASN A 175 -0.01 -8.74 -11.01
C ASN A 175 0.60 -7.58 -10.20
N CYS A 176 1.69 -7.01 -10.70
CA CYS A 176 2.30 -5.81 -10.11
C CYS A 176 1.60 -4.50 -10.49
N MET A 177 0.62 -4.54 -11.41
CA MET A 177 -0.26 -3.43 -11.79
C MET A 177 -1.72 -3.83 -11.61
N THR A 178 -2.58 -2.85 -11.30
CA THR A 178 -3.98 -3.10 -10.95
C THR A 178 -4.89 -2.90 -12.16
N TRP A 179 -5.28 -4.00 -12.77
CA TRP A 179 -6.29 -4.10 -13.81
C TRP A 179 -6.92 -5.49 -13.83
N SER A 180 -8.15 -5.61 -14.30
CA SER A 180 -8.82 -6.89 -14.50
C SER A 180 -9.91 -6.77 -15.56
N ARG A 181 -10.32 -7.91 -16.14
CA ARG A 181 -11.47 -7.96 -17.05
C ARG A 181 -12.79 -7.64 -16.37
N LEU A 182 -12.86 -7.79 -15.04
CA LEU A 182 -14.05 -7.47 -14.25
C LEU A 182 -14.17 -5.98 -13.94
N TYR A 183 -13.09 -5.30 -13.58
CA TYR A 183 -13.12 -3.92 -13.12
C TYR A 183 -12.42 -2.91 -14.01
N GLY A 184 -11.73 -3.36 -15.08
CA GLY A 184 -10.97 -2.47 -15.96
C GLY A 184 -9.61 -2.07 -15.37
N ILE A 185 -9.03 -1.00 -15.89
CA ILE A 185 -7.69 -0.52 -15.55
C ILE A 185 -7.78 0.59 -14.49
N THR A 186 -7.02 0.46 -13.40
CA THR A 186 -6.83 1.52 -12.41
C THR A 186 -5.62 2.37 -12.82
N ARG A 187 -5.82 3.69 -12.94
CA ARG A 187 -4.82 4.65 -13.42
C ARG A 187 -4.30 5.54 -12.31
N ASN A 188 -3.05 5.96 -12.45
CA ASN A 188 -2.37 6.77 -11.44
C ASN A 188 -2.94 8.20 -11.37
N PRO A 189 -3.44 8.65 -10.20
CA PRO A 189 -3.98 10.00 -10.05
C PRO A 189 -2.98 11.13 -10.35
N TRP A 190 -1.67 10.87 -10.20
CA TRP A 190 -0.61 11.81 -10.49
C TRP A 190 -0.33 11.95 -11.99
N ASN A 191 -0.47 10.86 -12.74
CA ASN A 191 -0.39 10.84 -14.20
C ASN A 191 -1.12 9.60 -14.73
N LEU A 192 -2.28 9.81 -15.37
CA LEU A 192 -3.17 8.74 -15.83
C LEU A 192 -2.57 7.81 -16.89
N ALA A 193 -1.43 8.19 -17.48
CA ALA A 193 -0.68 7.34 -18.43
C ALA A 193 0.06 6.18 -17.74
N TYR A 194 0.19 6.19 -16.41
CA TYR A 194 0.95 5.21 -15.64
C TYR A 194 0.09 4.38 -14.70
N GLY A 195 0.66 3.25 -14.26
CA GLY A 195 0.05 2.33 -13.33
C GLY A 195 0.12 2.82 -11.88
N VAL A 196 -0.61 2.13 -11.02
CA VAL A 196 -0.76 2.43 -9.59
C VAL A 196 -0.04 1.43 -8.68
N GLY A 197 0.70 0.49 -9.29
CA GLY A 197 1.16 -0.68 -8.55
C GLY A 197 0.04 -1.68 -8.29
N GLY A 198 0.38 -2.80 -7.68
CA GLY A 198 -0.53 -3.91 -7.37
C GLY A 198 0.07 -4.82 -6.27
N SER A 199 -0.77 -5.60 -5.68
CA SER A 199 -2.19 -5.83 -5.90
C SER A 199 -3.12 -4.87 -5.14
N SER A 200 -2.67 -4.07 -4.14
CA SER A 200 -3.48 -3.06 -3.45
C SER A 200 -3.51 -1.71 -4.20
N GLY A 201 -3.49 -1.72 -5.54
CA GLY A 201 -3.37 -0.49 -6.34
C GLY A 201 -4.60 0.40 -6.24
N GLY A 202 -5.81 -0.17 -6.17
CA GLY A 202 -7.02 0.60 -5.91
C GLY A 202 -6.99 1.35 -4.57
N SER A 203 -6.43 0.73 -3.51
CA SER A 203 -6.24 1.36 -2.20
C SER A 203 -5.27 2.54 -2.28
N GLY A 204 -4.10 2.35 -2.93
CA GLY A 204 -3.12 3.41 -3.16
C GLY A 204 -3.69 4.57 -3.97
N ALA A 205 -4.36 4.26 -5.08
CA ALA A 205 -5.00 5.27 -5.95
C ALA A 205 -6.12 6.04 -5.25
N ALA A 206 -6.97 5.35 -4.47
CA ALA A 206 -8.04 5.97 -3.71
C ALA A 206 -7.51 6.96 -2.66
N LEU A 207 -6.42 6.61 -1.97
CA LEU A 207 -5.73 7.52 -1.06
C LEU A 207 -5.15 8.72 -1.78
N ALA A 208 -4.43 8.50 -2.88
CA ALA A 208 -3.82 9.57 -3.66
C ALA A 208 -4.85 10.53 -4.22
N ALA A 209 -6.04 10.03 -4.58
CA ALA A 209 -7.13 10.83 -5.11
C ALA A 209 -7.96 11.54 -4.03
N GLY A 210 -7.71 11.31 -2.75
CA GLY A 210 -8.53 11.86 -1.66
C GLY A 210 -9.93 11.24 -1.58
N PHE A 211 -10.10 9.97 -1.98
CA PHE A 211 -11.38 9.26 -1.92
C PHE A 211 -11.67 8.68 -0.52
N CYS A 212 -10.64 8.41 0.23
CA CYS A 212 -10.71 7.98 1.63
C CYS A 212 -9.52 8.52 2.42
N THR A 213 -9.54 8.31 3.74
CA THR A 213 -8.50 8.82 4.63
C THR A 213 -7.38 7.81 4.85
N ILE A 214 -7.73 6.57 5.12
CA ILE A 214 -6.82 5.42 5.28
C ILE A 214 -7.33 4.25 4.43
N ALA A 215 -6.47 3.26 4.14
CA ALA A 215 -6.90 2.09 3.37
C ALA A 215 -6.18 0.81 3.82
N THR A 216 -6.85 -0.35 3.62
CA THR A 216 -6.25 -1.66 3.86
C THR A 216 -5.47 -2.14 2.64
N GLY A 217 -4.44 -2.94 2.87
CA GLY A 217 -3.68 -3.65 1.85
C GLY A 217 -3.15 -4.98 2.35
N SER A 218 -2.63 -5.78 1.43
CA SER A 218 -1.84 -6.99 1.73
C SER A 218 -0.55 -6.98 0.91
N ASP A 219 0.43 -7.79 1.31
CA ASP A 219 1.74 -7.83 0.66
C ASP A 219 2.33 -9.24 0.69
N MET A 220 2.34 -9.90 -0.48
CA MET A 220 2.97 -11.20 -0.71
C MET A 220 4.18 -11.12 -1.67
N GLY A 221 4.28 -10.04 -2.45
CA GLY A 221 5.37 -9.79 -3.39
C GLY A 221 5.72 -8.30 -3.54
N GLY A 222 5.08 -7.45 -2.70
CA GLY A 222 5.19 -5.99 -2.78
C GLY A 222 3.84 -5.29 -2.82
N SER A 223 2.73 -6.02 -2.58
CA SER A 223 1.38 -5.50 -2.87
C SER A 223 0.88 -4.38 -1.95
N ILE A 224 1.58 -4.03 -0.86
CA ILE A 224 1.44 -2.76 -0.12
C ILE A 224 2.46 -1.75 -0.66
N ARG A 225 3.72 -2.15 -0.80
CA ARG A 225 4.87 -1.29 -1.07
C ARG A 225 4.86 -0.70 -2.48
N LEU A 226 4.54 -1.52 -3.50
CA LEU A 226 4.40 -1.05 -4.89
C LEU A 226 3.33 0.04 -5.01
N PRO A 227 2.09 -0.16 -4.53
CA PRO A 227 1.08 0.89 -4.52
C PRO A 227 1.49 2.10 -3.68
N ALA A 228 2.15 1.91 -2.54
CA ALA A 228 2.61 3.02 -1.71
C ALA A 228 3.60 3.91 -2.47
N SER A 229 4.65 3.31 -3.05
CA SER A 229 5.64 4.01 -3.85
C SER A 229 5.02 4.77 -5.03
N MET A 230 4.23 4.08 -5.86
CA MET A 230 3.69 4.64 -7.11
C MET A 230 2.58 5.68 -6.90
N ASN A 231 1.91 5.69 -5.75
CA ASN A 231 0.86 6.66 -5.45
C ASN A 231 1.30 7.77 -4.48
N GLY A 232 2.55 7.73 -4.01
CA GLY A 232 3.09 8.76 -3.12
C GLY A 232 2.47 8.71 -1.72
N VAL A 233 2.12 7.53 -1.23
CA VAL A 233 1.59 7.27 0.11
C VAL A 233 2.56 6.44 0.94
N TYR A 234 2.36 6.36 2.23
CA TYR A 234 3.07 5.44 3.10
C TYR A 234 2.37 4.07 3.08
N GLY A 235 3.18 3.01 3.07
CA GLY A 235 2.71 1.64 3.25
C GLY A 235 3.57 0.90 4.25
N PHE A 236 3.00 -0.01 5.02
CA PHE A 236 3.78 -0.85 5.91
C PHE A 236 3.50 -2.33 5.66
N LYS A 237 4.54 -3.08 5.31
CA LYS A 237 4.57 -4.54 5.33
C LYS A 237 5.09 -5.00 6.69
N PRO A 238 4.22 -5.34 7.63
CA PRO A 238 4.66 -5.87 8.93
C PRO A 238 5.34 -7.24 8.76
N PRO A 239 6.09 -7.73 9.75
CA PRO A 239 6.50 -9.13 9.79
C PRO A 239 5.28 -10.04 9.91
N PHE A 240 5.39 -11.25 9.34
CA PHE A 240 4.33 -12.25 9.42
C PHE A 240 3.84 -12.45 10.86
N GLY A 241 2.53 -12.51 11.04
CA GLY A 241 1.87 -12.67 12.32
C GLY A 241 1.72 -11.38 13.16
N ARG A 242 2.31 -10.24 12.76
CA ARG A 242 2.14 -8.96 13.45
C ARG A 242 0.71 -8.43 13.33
N VAL A 243 0.13 -8.55 12.15
CA VAL A 243 -1.28 -8.31 11.88
C VAL A 243 -1.90 -9.67 11.57
N PRO A 244 -3.02 -10.05 12.21
CA PRO A 244 -3.69 -11.31 11.92
C PRO A 244 -4.16 -11.36 10.47
N THR A 245 -3.74 -12.40 9.75
CA THR A 245 -4.00 -12.59 8.31
C THR A 245 -4.31 -14.03 7.99
N SER A 246 -4.28 -14.43 6.72
CA SER A 246 -4.25 -15.83 6.29
C SER A 246 -3.06 -16.58 6.90
N GLU A 247 -3.07 -17.90 6.84
CA GLU A 247 -1.96 -18.72 7.30
C GLU A 247 -0.84 -18.88 6.25
N ILE A 248 -0.95 -18.17 5.11
CA ILE A 248 0.10 -18.11 4.08
C ILE A 248 1.30 -17.35 4.65
N SER A 249 2.40 -18.05 4.93
CA SER A 249 3.53 -17.53 5.70
C SER A 249 4.32 -16.41 4.99
N TYR A 250 4.10 -16.20 3.70
CA TYR A 250 4.73 -15.17 2.87
C TYR A 250 3.88 -13.92 2.67
N GLU A 251 2.62 -13.94 3.15
CA GLU A 251 1.69 -12.83 3.07
C GLU A 251 1.57 -12.09 4.39
N THR A 252 1.26 -10.79 4.32
CA THR A 252 0.89 -10.00 5.48
C THR A 252 -0.11 -8.92 5.09
N LEU A 253 -1.06 -8.62 5.98
CA LEU A 253 -1.93 -7.46 5.88
C LEU A 253 -1.26 -6.25 6.51
N GLY A 254 -1.56 -5.06 6.01
CA GLY A 254 -1.02 -3.83 6.57
C GLY A 254 -1.71 -2.56 6.07
N PRO A 255 -1.33 -1.41 6.66
CA PRO A 255 -1.93 -0.12 6.37
C PRO A 255 -1.32 0.54 5.13
N LEU A 256 -2.16 1.36 4.44
CA LEU A 256 -1.74 2.41 3.51
C LEU A 256 -2.34 3.74 3.96
N THR A 257 -1.53 4.81 3.98
CA THR A 257 -1.94 6.12 4.48
C THR A 257 -1.19 7.26 3.77
N ARG A 258 -1.75 8.49 3.79
CA ARG A 258 -1.05 9.64 3.21
C ARG A 258 0.03 10.24 4.11
N THR A 259 -0.02 9.98 5.41
CA THR A 259 0.95 10.53 6.38
C THR A 259 1.56 9.43 7.23
N PHE A 260 2.76 9.69 7.75
CA PHE A 260 3.43 8.76 8.66
C PHE A 260 2.67 8.61 9.99
N ASP A 261 2.11 9.69 10.53
CA ASP A 261 1.38 9.64 11.81
C ASP A 261 0.10 8.78 11.69
N ASP A 262 -0.59 8.84 10.55
CA ASP A 262 -1.74 7.97 10.27
C ASP A 262 -1.30 6.50 10.09
N LEU A 263 -0.10 6.25 9.52
CA LEU A 263 0.47 4.91 9.42
C LEU A 263 0.68 4.29 10.80
N VAL A 264 1.27 5.07 11.72
CA VAL A 264 1.47 4.65 13.12
C VAL A 264 0.13 4.34 13.78
N LEU A 265 -0.84 5.25 13.67
CA LEU A 265 -2.17 5.11 14.28
C LEU A 265 -2.89 3.85 13.77
N MET A 266 -2.93 3.66 12.45
CA MET A 266 -3.63 2.49 11.87
C MET A 266 -2.90 1.19 12.21
N GLN A 267 -1.57 1.15 12.12
CA GLN A 267 -0.77 -0.03 12.45
C GLN A 267 -0.95 -0.44 13.92
N ASP A 268 -0.94 0.53 14.85
CA ASP A 268 -1.17 0.22 16.27
C ASP A 268 -2.56 -0.39 16.52
N ILE A 269 -3.57 0.05 15.78
CA ILE A 269 -4.94 -0.49 15.91
C ILE A 269 -5.04 -1.90 15.35
N ILE A 270 -4.48 -2.16 14.18
CA ILE A 270 -4.66 -3.45 13.50
C ILE A 270 -3.70 -4.54 13.98
N ALA A 271 -2.59 -4.19 14.65
CA ALA A 271 -1.60 -5.13 15.16
C ALA A 271 -2.07 -5.89 16.40
N GLY A 272 -1.43 -7.05 16.63
CA GLY A 272 -1.57 -7.87 17.85
C GLY A 272 -2.36 -9.15 17.65
N PRO A 273 -2.37 -10.04 18.67
CA PRO A 273 -2.94 -11.39 18.57
C PRO A 273 -4.44 -11.39 18.37
N HIS A 274 -4.95 -12.39 17.64
CA HIS A 274 -6.39 -12.58 17.39
C HIS A 274 -6.77 -14.06 17.48
N PRO A 275 -7.94 -14.43 18.05
CA PRO A 275 -8.35 -15.84 18.20
C PRO A 275 -8.50 -16.59 16.87
N LYS A 276 -8.89 -15.89 15.80
CA LYS A 276 -9.05 -16.48 14.45
C LYS A 276 -7.72 -16.77 13.74
N ASN A 277 -6.56 -16.40 14.31
CA ASN A 277 -5.26 -16.57 13.65
C ASN A 277 -4.22 -17.09 14.65
N HIS A 278 -3.85 -18.37 14.53
CA HIS A 278 -2.92 -19.01 15.47
C HIS A 278 -1.49 -18.50 15.31
N SER A 279 -1.11 -18.02 14.13
CA SER A 279 0.21 -17.46 13.83
C SER A 279 0.39 -16.02 14.32
N SER A 280 -0.67 -15.39 14.87
CA SER A 280 -0.58 -14.01 15.34
C SER A 280 0.34 -13.88 16.56
N LEU A 281 1.27 -12.89 16.49
CA LEU A 281 2.34 -12.71 17.48
C LEU A 281 1.83 -12.18 18.82
N ARG A 282 2.41 -12.70 19.90
CA ARG A 282 2.16 -12.29 21.30
C ARG A 282 3.48 -11.91 21.96
N PRO A 283 3.52 -10.85 22.81
CA PRO A 283 2.45 -9.88 23.08
C PRO A 283 2.17 -8.94 21.89
N LYS A 284 1.11 -8.13 21.97
CA LYS A 284 0.91 -7.01 21.05
C LYS A 284 2.11 -6.05 21.16
N LEU A 285 2.62 -5.59 20.02
CA LEU A 285 3.62 -4.51 19.97
C LEU A 285 2.90 -3.16 20.02
N ASP A 286 3.33 -2.28 20.90
CA ASP A 286 2.86 -0.91 20.97
C ASP A 286 3.69 -0.02 20.04
N TYR A 287 3.03 0.79 19.24
CA TYR A 287 3.67 1.74 18.33
C TYR A 287 3.61 3.14 18.94
N PRO A 288 4.75 3.71 19.39
CA PRO A 288 4.75 5.01 20.06
C PRO A 288 4.46 6.15 19.07
N GLU A 289 3.78 7.20 19.54
CA GLU A 289 3.55 8.42 18.74
C GLU A 289 4.86 9.17 18.42
N ARG A 290 5.92 8.97 19.21
CA ARG A 290 7.20 9.65 19.07
C ARG A 290 8.35 8.66 19.07
N TYR A 291 9.23 8.81 18.10
CA TYR A 291 10.43 8.01 17.94
C TYR A 291 11.70 8.78 18.30
N ARG A 292 12.72 8.05 18.78
CA ARG A 292 14.03 8.63 19.07
C ARG A 292 14.63 9.27 17.81
N PRO A 293 15.32 10.42 17.92
CA PRO A 293 16.04 11.03 16.80
C PRO A 293 17.03 10.06 16.13
N LEU A 294 17.37 10.34 14.86
CA LEU A 294 18.35 9.55 14.11
C LEU A 294 19.80 9.88 14.45
N LYS A 295 20.06 10.91 15.28
CA LYS A 295 21.43 11.30 15.68
C LYS A 295 22.21 10.08 16.21
N GLY A 296 23.33 9.77 15.55
CA GLY A 296 24.20 8.64 15.90
C GLY A 296 23.67 7.26 15.50
N ALA A 297 22.52 7.16 14.85
CA ALA A 297 22.05 5.90 14.29
C ALA A 297 22.77 5.60 12.96
N LYS A 298 23.19 4.37 12.74
CA LYS A 298 23.77 3.90 11.49
C LYS A 298 22.68 3.30 10.61
N VAL A 299 22.58 3.73 9.35
CA VAL A 299 21.58 3.28 8.38
C VAL A 299 22.28 2.89 7.09
N ALA A 300 22.00 1.67 6.60
CA ALA A 300 22.50 1.20 5.31
C ALA A 300 21.63 1.74 4.17
N VAL A 301 22.26 2.08 3.04
CA VAL A 301 21.57 2.47 1.79
C VAL A 301 22.12 1.63 0.65
N CYS A 302 21.24 0.92 -0.06
CA CYS A 302 21.55 0.12 -1.23
C CYS A 302 20.84 0.67 -2.46
N TYR A 303 21.58 0.91 -3.54
CA TYR A 303 21.01 1.34 -4.83
C TYR A 303 20.47 0.17 -5.66
N CYS A 304 20.83 -1.06 -5.32
CA CYS A 304 20.45 -2.29 -6.02
C CYS A 304 20.74 -2.29 -7.53
N ASN A 305 21.69 -1.47 -7.98
CA ASN A 305 22.03 -1.33 -9.41
C ASN A 305 22.58 -2.62 -10.02
N GLN A 306 23.17 -3.52 -9.24
CA GLN A 306 23.65 -4.81 -9.69
C GLN A 306 22.54 -5.87 -9.85
N TRP A 307 21.33 -5.59 -9.36
CA TRP A 307 20.19 -6.52 -9.46
C TRP A 307 19.53 -6.51 -10.85
N LEU A 308 19.81 -5.46 -11.65
CA LEU A 308 19.33 -5.33 -13.03
C LEU A 308 20.50 -5.04 -13.95
N ASP A 309 20.46 -5.60 -15.15
CA ASP A 309 21.40 -5.21 -16.19
C ASP A 309 21.16 -3.74 -16.61
N GLY A 310 22.14 -2.89 -16.36
CA GLY A 310 22.06 -1.44 -16.57
C GLY A 310 21.56 -0.64 -15.36
N GLY A 311 21.27 -1.29 -14.23
CA GLY A 311 20.89 -0.64 -12.96
C GLY A 311 19.47 -0.10 -12.94
N CYS A 312 19.10 0.51 -11.82
CA CYS A 312 17.82 1.21 -11.67
C CYS A 312 17.80 2.52 -12.47
N ASP A 313 16.58 2.99 -12.76
CA ASP A 313 16.33 4.28 -13.40
C ASP A 313 17.08 5.41 -12.68
N LYS A 314 17.56 6.39 -13.46
CA LYS A 314 18.27 7.54 -12.94
C LYS A 314 17.51 8.26 -11.84
N GLU A 315 16.20 8.47 -12.03
CA GLU A 315 15.37 9.18 -11.05
C GLU A 315 15.13 8.36 -9.77
N VAL A 316 15.19 7.03 -9.84
CA VAL A 316 15.19 6.15 -8.66
C VAL A 316 16.48 6.31 -7.87
N ASN A 317 17.63 6.36 -8.56
CA ASN A 317 18.92 6.64 -7.91
C ASN A 317 18.95 8.04 -7.28
N GLU A 318 18.41 9.07 -7.95
CA GLU A 318 18.27 10.42 -7.40
C GLU A 318 17.38 10.46 -6.14
N ALA A 319 16.36 9.63 -6.06
CA ALA A 319 15.54 9.50 -4.84
C ALA A 319 16.37 8.95 -3.67
N LEU A 320 17.24 7.96 -3.91
CA LEU A 320 18.15 7.43 -2.89
C LEU A 320 19.21 8.45 -2.47
N ASP A 321 19.74 9.26 -3.40
CA ASP A 321 20.66 10.36 -3.08
C ASP A 321 20.00 11.37 -2.12
N LYS A 322 18.73 11.72 -2.38
CA LYS A 322 17.95 12.60 -1.49
C LYS A 322 17.73 11.98 -0.12
N VAL A 323 17.46 10.68 -0.07
CA VAL A 323 17.32 9.95 1.21
C VAL A 323 18.64 9.92 1.98
N ALA A 324 19.76 9.61 1.33
CA ALA A 324 21.07 9.60 1.96
C ALA A 324 21.45 10.99 2.52
N ALA A 325 21.16 12.06 1.77
CA ALA A 325 21.35 13.44 2.22
C ALA A 325 20.42 13.78 3.41
N ALA A 326 19.15 13.35 3.37
CA ALA A 326 18.20 13.57 4.45
C ALA A 326 18.58 12.84 5.74
N LEU A 327 19.10 11.60 5.65
CA LEU A 327 19.64 10.85 6.78
C LEU A 327 20.80 11.60 7.45
N LYS A 328 21.78 12.05 6.66
CA LYS A 328 22.91 12.85 7.16
C LYS A 328 22.42 14.14 7.85
N LYS A 329 21.44 14.83 7.24
CA LYS A 329 20.84 16.04 7.83
C LYS A 329 20.10 15.75 9.14
N ALA A 330 19.52 14.56 9.28
CA ALA A 330 18.89 14.08 10.52
C ALA A 330 19.91 13.59 11.57
N GLY A 331 21.23 13.60 11.25
CA GLY A 331 22.32 13.22 12.14
C GLY A 331 22.64 11.73 12.14
N ALA A 332 22.15 10.95 11.17
CA ALA A 332 22.50 9.55 11.01
C ALA A 332 23.85 9.37 10.31
N GLU A 333 24.55 8.28 10.65
CA GLU A 333 25.63 7.73 9.87
C GLU A 333 25.05 6.92 8.69
N VAL A 334 25.54 7.16 7.47
CA VAL A 334 25.07 6.50 6.26
C VAL A 334 26.14 5.56 5.73
N LYS A 335 25.82 4.27 5.66
CA LYS A 335 26.65 3.23 5.05
C LYS A 335 26.09 2.87 3.68
N ILE A 336 26.84 3.12 2.60
CA ILE A 336 26.48 2.65 1.27
C ILE A 336 26.92 1.20 1.11
N ILE A 337 26.02 0.33 0.69
CA ILE A 337 26.28 -1.10 0.46
C ILE A 337 25.96 -1.50 -0.98
N LYS A 338 26.53 -2.63 -1.42
CA LYS A 338 26.31 -3.17 -2.76
C LYS A 338 25.28 -4.29 -2.83
N SER A 339 25.00 -4.97 -1.70
CA SER A 339 24.06 -6.10 -1.62
C SER A 339 24.35 -7.23 -2.64
N ASP A 340 25.56 -7.75 -2.63
CA ASP A 340 25.95 -8.94 -3.40
C ASP A 340 25.40 -10.21 -2.73
N TRP A 341 24.11 -10.22 -2.47
CA TRP A 341 23.45 -11.31 -1.75
C TRP A 341 23.25 -12.52 -2.63
N SER A 342 23.22 -13.71 -2.02
CA SER A 342 22.95 -14.98 -2.68
C SER A 342 21.59 -15.06 -3.35
N VAL A 343 20.64 -14.19 -2.95
CA VAL A 343 19.32 -14.05 -3.57
C VAL A 343 19.17 -12.64 -4.14
N GLN A 344 19.14 -12.57 -5.45
CA GLN A 344 18.86 -11.35 -6.22
C GLN A 344 17.56 -11.51 -7.03
N ASN A 345 17.16 -10.46 -7.73
CA ASN A 345 15.86 -10.38 -8.39
C ASN A 345 15.55 -11.57 -9.35
N GLY A 346 16.53 -12.05 -10.12
CA GLY A 346 16.34 -13.15 -11.06
C GLY A 346 15.96 -14.49 -10.43
N GLU A 347 16.32 -14.72 -9.17
CA GLU A 347 16.00 -15.96 -8.45
C GLU A 347 14.61 -15.94 -7.78
N MET A 348 13.98 -14.76 -7.67
CA MET A 348 12.64 -14.63 -7.11
C MET A 348 11.58 -15.39 -7.90
N LYS A 349 11.82 -15.67 -9.19
CA LYS A 349 10.96 -16.55 -9.99
C LYS A 349 10.84 -17.96 -9.39
N THR A 350 11.94 -18.50 -8.84
CA THR A 350 11.93 -19.80 -8.14
C THR A 350 11.11 -19.75 -6.85
N PHE A 351 11.21 -18.66 -6.10
CA PHE A 351 10.38 -18.45 -4.91
C PHE A 351 8.90 -18.38 -5.25
N VAL A 352 8.52 -17.53 -6.20
CA VAL A 352 7.13 -17.37 -6.63
C VAL A 352 6.57 -18.69 -7.18
N ALA A 353 7.32 -19.41 -8.01
CA ALA A 353 6.91 -20.72 -8.51
C ALA A 353 6.71 -21.75 -7.38
N GLY A 354 7.60 -21.73 -6.37
CA GLY A 354 7.47 -22.57 -5.17
C GLY A 354 6.20 -22.26 -4.38
N LEU A 355 5.93 -20.99 -4.14
CA LEU A 355 4.76 -20.52 -3.42
C LEU A 355 3.45 -20.94 -4.14
N LEU A 356 3.35 -20.62 -5.43
CA LEU A 356 2.16 -20.91 -6.22
C LEU A 356 1.89 -22.43 -6.38
N SER A 357 2.95 -23.25 -6.47
CA SER A 357 2.83 -24.71 -6.61
C SER A 357 2.64 -25.44 -5.28
N THR A 358 2.56 -24.76 -4.16
CA THR A 358 2.38 -25.33 -2.82
C THR A 358 1.25 -24.64 -2.04
N GLU A 359 1.50 -23.50 -1.43
CA GLU A 359 0.54 -22.82 -0.55
C GLU A 359 -0.74 -22.33 -1.26
N MET A 360 -0.65 -22.05 -2.57
CA MET A 360 -1.79 -21.60 -3.37
C MET A 360 -2.29 -22.68 -4.37
N TYR A 361 -1.72 -23.88 -4.34
CA TYR A 361 -2.00 -24.90 -5.36
C TYR A 361 -3.49 -25.24 -5.42
N GLU A 362 -4.14 -25.51 -4.30
CA GLU A 362 -5.56 -25.92 -4.27
C GLU A 362 -6.47 -24.81 -4.83
N LEU A 363 -6.20 -23.54 -4.46
CA LEU A 363 -6.94 -22.41 -4.97
C LEU A 363 -6.82 -22.32 -6.49
N PHE A 364 -5.62 -22.45 -7.03
CA PHE A 364 -5.37 -22.34 -8.46
C PHE A 364 -5.84 -23.57 -9.22
N ASP A 365 -5.70 -24.78 -8.69
CA ASP A 365 -6.20 -26.00 -9.32
C ASP A 365 -7.72 -25.98 -9.48
N ALA A 366 -8.44 -25.60 -8.42
CA ALA A 366 -9.89 -25.46 -8.47
C ALA A 366 -10.35 -24.40 -9.50
N ILE A 367 -9.60 -23.32 -9.65
CA ILE A 367 -9.92 -22.21 -10.57
C ILE A 367 -9.54 -22.57 -12.02
N THR A 368 -8.41 -23.24 -12.24
CA THR A 368 -7.86 -23.47 -13.58
C THR A 368 -8.52 -24.61 -14.33
N SER A 369 -9.08 -25.61 -13.63
CA SER A 369 -9.69 -26.76 -14.28
C SER A 369 -10.98 -26.42 -15.03
N ALA A 370 -11.74 -25.41 -14.57
CA ALA A 370 -13.10 -25.18 -15.04
C ALA A 370 -13.24 -24.18 -16.21
N ASN A 371 -12.58 -23.01 -16.19
CA ASN A 371 -12.89 -21.91 -17.12
C ASN A 371 -11.70 -20.99 -17.46
N LYS A 372 -10.62 -21.49 -18.04
CA LYS A 372 -9.42 -20.70 -18.41
C LYS A 372 -9.71 -19.47 -19.29
N ASN A 373 -10.77 -19.54 -20.11
CA ASN A 373 -11.19 -18.44 -20.98
C ASN A 373 -11.74 -17.22 -20.23
N LEU A 374 -12.09 -17.36 -18.96
CA LEU A 374 -12.52 -16.25 -18.10
C LEU A 374 -11.36 -15.55 -17.39
N LEU A 375 -10.16 -16.13 -17.42
CA LEU A 375 -8.95 -15.53 -16.82
C LEU A 375 -8.37 -14.43 -17.71
N CYS A 376 -7.68 -13.47 -17.08
CA CYS A 376 -6.82 -12.53 -17.78
C CYS A 376 -5.65 -13.25 -18.45
N ALA A 377 -5.24 -12.75 -19.63
CA ALA A 377 -4.25 -13.43 -20.48
C ALA A 377 -2.90 -13.72 -19.79
N ASN A 378 -2.46 -12.85 -18.90
CA ASN A 378 -1.22 -13.01 -18.13
C ASN A 378 -1.28 -14.16 -17.11
N LEU A 379 -2.47 -14.55 -16.64
CA LEU A 379 -2.61 -15.64 -15.67
C LEU A 379 -2.57 -17.02 -16.32
N VAL A 380 -3.05 -17.16 -17.55
CA VAL A 380 -3.12 -18.45 -18.24
C VAL A 380 -1.75 -19.13 -18.35
N PRO A 381 -0.66 -18.49 -18.83
CA PRO A 381 0.65 -19.10 -18.86
C PRO A 381 1.20 -19.42 -17.47
N LEU A 382 1.01 -18.51 -16.53
CA LEU A 382 1.47 -18.69 -15.15
C LEU A 382 0.85 -19.91 -14.52
N LEU A 383 -0.47 -20.04 -14.57
CA LEU A 383 -1.22 -21.15 -13.99
C LEU A 383 -1.03 -22.48 -14.75
N THR A 384 -0.76 -22.42 -16.07
CA THR A 384 -0.45 -23.61 -16.86
C THR A 384 0.94 -24.15 -16.54
N ASN A 385 1.89 -23.28 -16.24
CA ASN A 385 3.27 -23.65 -15.88
C ASN A 385 3.38 -24.16 -14.42
N ILE A 386 2.38 -23.92 -13.59
CA ILE A 386 2.25 -24.53 -12.26
C ILE A 386 1.66 -25.94 -12.44
N SER A 387 2.42 -26.84 -13.07
CA SER A 387 1.99 -28.22 -13.29
C SER A 387 2.18 -29.08 -12.03
N GLY A 388 1.15 -29.11 -11.19
CA GLY A 388 1.09 -29.98 -10.04
C GLY A 388 1.77 -29.44 -8.76
N TYR A 389 1.43 -30.08 -7.65
CA TYR A 389 2.02 -29.80 -6.33
C TYR A 389 3.53 -30.11 -6.34
N ASN A 390 4.36 -29.14 -6.00
CA ASN A 390 5.82 -29.25 -6.05
C ASN A 390 6.50 -28.83 -4.73
N PRO A 391 6.52 -29.69 -3.71
CA PRO A 391 7.12 -29.36 -2.42
C PRO A 391 8.65 -29.14 -2.48
N LYS A 392 9.34 -29.67 -3.49
CA LYS A 392 10.78 -29.43 -3.67
C LYS A 392 11.08 -27.96 -3.99
N ALA A 393 10.18 -27.28 -4.72
CA ALA A 393 10.32 -25.85 -5.00
C ALA A 393 10.21 -25.02 -3.72
N LEU A 394 9.31 -25.38 -2.79
CA LEU A 394 9.19 -24.72 -1.49
C LEU A 394 10.44 -24.94 -0.62
N ILE A 395 10.97 -26.16 -0.59
CA ILE A 395 12.24 -26.46 0.13
C ILE A 395 13.38 -25.60 -0.42
N LYS A 396 13.50 -25.51 -1.76
CA LYS A 396 14.50 -24.65 -2.40
C LYS A 396 14.31 -23.18 -2.01
N ALA A 397 13.09 -22.67 -2.06
CA ALA A 397 12.77 -21.30 -1.65
C ALA A 397 13.15 -21.04 -0.17
N THR A 398 12.86 -21.98 0.71
CA THR A 398 13.25 -21.89 2.14
C THR A 398 14.79 -21.82 2.29
N GLN A 399 15.54 -22.66 1.58
CA GLN A 399 17.00 -22.63 1.60
C GLN A 399 17.57 -21.30 1.07
N MET A 400 16.99 -20.79 0.00
CA MET A 400 17.34 -19.45 -0.52
C MET A 400 17.08 -18.36 0.53
N GLY A 401 15.94 -18.41 1.22
CA GLY A 401 15.64 -17.49 2.31
C GLY A 401 16.65 -17.54 3.44
N MET A 402 17.10 -18.74 3.85
CA MET A 402 18.14 -18.89 4.89
C MET A 402 19.47 -18.26 4.46
N ALA A 403 19.90 -18.46 3.22
CA ALA A 403 21.11 -17.86 2.68
C ALA A 403 21.01 -16.33 2.61
N ALA A 404 19.92 -15.80 2.06
CA ALA A 404 19.67 -14.37 1.99
C ALA A 404 19.61 -13.72 3.40
N HIS A 405 18.99 -14.39 4.37
CA HIS A 405 19.00 -13.94 5.77
C HIS A 405 20.40 -13.79 6.32
N ALA A 406 21.27 -14.79 6.10
CA ALA A 406 22.66 -14.75 6.58
C ALA A 406 23.43 -13.57 5.94
N ASP A 407 23.28 -13.35 4.63
CA ASP A 407 23.91 -12.22 3.93
C ASP A 407 23.46 -10.87 4.49
N VAL A 408 22.13 -10.68 4.67
CA VAL A 408 21.53 -9.47 5.22
C VAL A 408 21.99 -9.21 6.66
N GLN A 409 22.02 -10.24 7.51
CA GLN A 409 22.50 -10.10 8.89
C GLN A 409 23.95 -9.65 8.91
N LYS A 410 24.84 -10.35 8.19
CA LYS A 410 26.27 -10.07 8.15
C LYS A 410 26.60 -8.68 7.60
N GLU A 411 25.97 -8.29 6.48
CA GLU A 411 26.32 -7.03 5.81
C GLU A 411 25.74 -5.80 6.50
N ILE A 412 24.60 -5.94 7.17
CA ILE A 412 23.79 -4.80 7.65
C ILE A 412 23.69 -4.77 9.18
N PHE A 413 23.05 -5.76 9.76
CA PHE A 413 22.64 -5.68 11.17
C PHE A 413 23.75 -6.01 12.14
N GLU A 414 24.62 -6.99 11.85
CA GLU A 414 25.82 -7.27 12.63
C GLU A 414 26.84 -6.13 12.58
N ASP A 415 26.84 -5.33 11.50
CA ASP A 415 27.64 -4.10 11.37
C ASP A 415 27.01 -2.89 12.10
N GLY A 416 25.94 -3.11 12.87
CA GLY A 416 25.32 -2.11 13.72
C GLY A 416 24.36 -1.14 13.01
N CYS A 417 23.98 -1.38 11.76
CA CYS A 417 22.92 -0.63 11.12
C CYS A 417 21.56 -0.97 11.75
N ILE A 418 20.74 0.05 12.00
CA ILE A 418 19.39 -0.16 12.55
C ILE A 418 18.35 -0.45 11.47
N ALA A 419 18.63 -0.08 10.22
CA ALA A 419 17.77 -0.33 9.07
C ALA A 419 18.57 -0.30 7.76
N LEU A 420 17.97 -0.89 6.73
CA LEU A 420 18.38 -0.76 5.34
C LEU A 420 17.37 0.10 4.58
N ILE A 421 17.86 0.94 3.67
CA ILE A 421 17.03 1.64 2.69
C ILE A 421 17.41 1.19 1.28
N MET A 422 16.39 0.86 0.46
CA MET A 422 16.57 0.43 -0.92
C MET A 422 15.38 0.86 -1.79
N PRO A 423 15.50 0.85 -3.14
CA PRO A 423 14.36 1.20 -3.99
C PRO A 423 13.24 0.17 -3.89
N THR A 424 12.02 0.59 -4.20
CA THR A 424 10.84 -0.28 -4.29
C THR A 424 10.71 -0.90 -5.67
N LEU A 425 10.96 -0.11 -6.70
CA LEU A 425 10.93 -0.47 -8.12
C LEU A 425 12.19 0.06 -8.80
N ALA A 426 12.63 -0.64 -9.84
CA ALA A 426 13.74 -0.18 -10.66
C ALA A 426 13.38 1.02 -11.54
N THR A 427 12.09 1.23 -11.84
CA THR A 427 11.56 2.39 -12.56
C THR A 427 10.14 2.72 -12.10
N PRO A 428 9.74 4.00 -12.03
CA PRO A 428 8.37 4.39 -11.77
C PRO A 428 7.48 4.36 -13.03
N PHE A 429 8.07 4.17 -14.22
CA PHE A 429 7.43 4.36 -15.52
C PHE A 429 6.86 3.04 -16.05
N VAL A 430 5.81 2.54 -15.43
CA VAL A 430 5.15 1.28 -15.81
C VAL A 430 3.74 1.57 -16.32
N ALA A 431 3.40 0.97 -17.46
CA ALA A 431 2.08 1.11 -18.07
C ALA A 431 0.96 0.61 -17.15
N PRO A 432 -0.24 1.23 -17.16
CA PRO A 432 -1.30 0.87 -16.22
C PRO A 432 -1.88 -0.53 -16.45
N ALA A 433 -1.82 -1.04 -17.70
CA ALA A 433 -2.24 -2.39 -18.06
C ALA A 433 -1.04 -3.35 -18.23
N TYR A 434 0.09 -3.07 -17.60
CA TYR A 434 1.29 -3.90 -17.66
C TYR A 434 1.00 -5.33 -17.17
N GLN A 435 1.25 -6.30 -18.03
CA GLN A 435 0.94 -7.71 -17.80
C GLN A 435 2.16 -8.56 -17.43
N ALA A 436 3.35 -7.97 -17.49
CA ALA A 436 4.62 -8.69 -17.29
C ALA A 436 4.79 -9.89 -18.25
N THR A 437 4.27 -9.78 -19.46
CA THR A 437 4.43 -10.76 -20.55
C THR A 437 5.52 -10.31 -21.53
N PRO A 438 5.99 -11.19 -22.45
CA PRO A 438 6.96 -10.81 -23.47
C PRO A 438 6.52 -9.68 -24.41
N GLU A 439 5.22 -9.47 -24.54
CA GLU A 439 4.63 -8.42 -25.37
C GLU A 439 4.55 -7.07 -24.65
N ASP A 440 4.69 -7.08 -23.32
CA ASP A 440 4.56 -5.90 -22.46
C ASP A 440 5.86 -5.65 -21.73
N ILE A 441 6.66 -4.75 -22.25
CA ILE A 441 8.05 -4.50 -21.88
C ILE A 441 8.15 -3.25 -21.01
N ALA A 442 8.82 -3.37 -19.85
CA ALA A 442 9.28 -2.21 -19.10
C ALA A 442 10.67 -1.77 -19.62
N VAL A 443 10.88 -0.48 -19.77
CA VAL A 443 12.17 0.08 -20.20
C VAL A 443 12.83 0.80 -19.04
N VAL A 444 14.07 0.39 -18.72
CA VAL A 444 14.91 1.01 -17.67
C VAL A 444 16.26 1.35 -18.28
N ASN A 445 16.65 2.63 -18.26
CA ASN A 445 17.91 3.10 -18.84
C ASN A 445 18.15 2.63 -20.30
N GLY A 446 17.09 2.59 -21.11
CA GLY A 446 17.13 2.13 -22.51
C GLY A 446 17.22 0.62 -22.71
N LYS A 447 17.22 -0.17 -21.65
CA LYS A 447 17.14 -1.64 -21.70
C LYS A 447 15.73 -2.12 -21.45
N SER A 448 15.32 -3.17 -22.17
CA SER A 448 14.00 -3.76 -22.08
C SER A 448 13.99 -4.93 -21.10
N PHE A 449 13.04 -4.91 -20.19
CA PHE A 449 12.81 -5.97 -19.20
C PHE A 449 11.43 -6.57 -19.40
N ILE A 450 11.38 -7.88 -19.50
CA ILE A 450 10.15 -8.66 -19.49
C ILE A 450 9.92 -9.20 -18.08
N SER A 451 8.69 -9.49 -17.75
CA SER A 451 8.32 -10.01 -16.43
C SER A 451 8.54 -9.02 -15.26
N ASN A 452 8.52 -9.55 -14.07
CA ASN A 452 8.58 -8.78 -12.82
C ASN A 452 10.03 -8.43 -12.38
N ASP A 453 11.02 -8.47 -13.25
CA ASP A 453 12.43 -8.23 -12.92
C ASP A 453 12.68 -6.79 -12.42
N ILE A 454 11.75 -5.86 -12.71
CA ILE A 454 11.79 -4.48 -12.19
C ILE A 454 11.37 -4.35 -10.71
N LEU A 455 10.84 -5.41 -10.10
CA LEU A 455 10.38 -5.40 -8.70
C LEU A 455 11.55 -5.69 -7.75
N LEU A 456 11.74 -4.83 -6.76
CA LEU A 456 12.79 -5.01 -5.75
C LEU A 456 12.19 -5.35 -4.36
N THR A 457 10.91 -5.71 -4.35
CA THR A 457 10.14 -5.99 -3.14
C THR A 457 10.10 -7.47 -2.71
N PRO A 458 10.12 -8.48 -3.62
CA PRO A 458 9.81 -9.87 -3.24
C PRO A 458 10.76 -10.51 -2.25
N VAL A 459 12.02 -10.08 -2.19
CA VAL A 459 13.00 -10.59 -1.21
C VAL A 459 12.49 -10.48 0.23
N TRP A 460 11.75 -9.42 0.56
CA TRP A 460 11.20 -9.20 1.91
C TRP A 460 9.93 -10.00 2.19
N ASN A 461 9.35 -10.66 1.18
CA ASN A 461 8.32 -11.66 1.36
C ASN A 461 8.93 -13.06 1.56
N LEU A 462 9.99 -13.39 0.82
CA LEU A 462 10.82 -14.56 1.11
C LEU A 462 11.34 -14.49 2.55
N LEU A 463 11.80 -13.31 2.98
CA LEU A 463 12.24 -13.00 4.35
C LEU A 463 11.10 -12.34 5.17
N ASN A 464 9.93 -12.94 5.23
CA ASN A 464 8.72 -12.31 5.77
C ASN A 464 8.72 -12.11 7.31
N ARG A 465 9.89 -12.05 7.93
CA ARG A 465 10.10 -11.63 9.33
C ARG A 465 10.69 -10.22 9.44
N TYR A 466 11.06 -9.62 8.29
CA TYR A 466 11.57 -8.26 8.21
C TYR A 466 10.41 -7.27 8.00
N PRO A 467 10.21 -6.29 8.91
CA PRO A 467 9.26 -5.21 8.71
C PRO A 467 9.78 -4.25 7.65
N VAL A 468 8.89 -3.75 6.78
CA VAL A 468 9.26 -2.80 5.72
C VAL A 468 8.26 -1.65 5.64
N VAL A 469 8.71 -0.43 5.90
CA VAL A 469 7.95 0.79 5.59
C VAL A 469 8.30 1.23 4.17
N ASP A 470 7.32 1.38 3.29
CA ASP A 470 7.49 2.13 2.04
C ASP A 470 7.13 3.60 2.28
N MET A 471 8.03 4.48 1.88
CA MET A 471 7.92 5.91 2.12
C MET A 471 8.08 6.69 0.82
N PRO A 472 7.17 7.64 0.49
CA PRO A 472 7.31 8.48 -0.69
C PRO A 472 8.44 9.51 -0.50
N VAL A 473 9.26 9.70 -1.54
CA VAL A 473 10.44 10.59 -1.50
C VAL A 473 10.28 11.79 -2.43
N MET A 474 9.92 11.56 -3.69
CA MET A 474 9.85 12.62 -4.69
C MET A 474 8.85 12.31 -5.80
N LEU A 475 8.55 13.30 -6.62
CA LEU A 475 7.91 13.11 -7.92
C LEU A 475 8.97 12.99 -9.00
N SER A 476 8.76 12.05 -9.93
CA SER A 476 9.56 11.93 -11.15
C SER A 476 9.29 13.08 -12.12
N SER A 477 10.07 13.16 -13.18
CA SER A 477 9.88 14.11 -14.30
C SER A 477 8.49 13.98 -14.96
N LYS A 478 7.89 12.78 -14.91
CA LYS A 478 6.53 12.49 -15.39
C LYS A 478 5.48 12.56 -14.28
N ARG A 479 5.82 13.16 -13.13
CA ARG A 479 4.97 13.33 -11.96
C ARG A 479 4.48 12.02 -11.30
N VAL A 480 5.00 10.87 -11.67
CA VAL A 480 4.76 9.63 -10.93
C VAL A 480 5.61 9.66 -9.65
N PRO A 481 5.05 9.38 -8.48
CA PRO A 481 5.82 9.34 -7.25
C PRO A 481 6.86 8.22 -7.25
N ILE A 482 7.96 8.45 -6.53
CA ILE A 482 9.01 7.47 -6.26
C ILE A 482 9.11 7.31 -4.74
N GLY A 483 8.94 6.07 -4.27
CA GLY A 483 9.13 5.67 -2.88
C GLY A 483 10.39 4.82 -2.69
N VAL A 484 10.73 4.60 -1.43
CA VAL A 484 11.81 3.72 -1.00
C VAL A 484 11.34 2.81 0.13
N GLN A 485 11.91 1.61 0.19
CA GLN A 485 11.73 0.65 1.26
C GLN A 485 12.69 0.96 2.42
N ILE A 486 12.18 1.02 3.63
CA ILE A 486 12.94 1.12 4.89
C ILE A 486 12.73 -0.19 5.64
N VAL A 487 13.75 -1.02 5.66
CA VAL A 487 13.72 -2.39 6.17
C VAL A 487 14.35 -2.42 7.56
N GLY A 488 13.57 -2.81 8.58
CA GLY A 488 14.08 -3.09 9.92
C GLY A 488 14.64 -4.51 10.03
N ASN A 489 15.37 -4.82 11.10
CA ASN A 489 15.78 -6.20 11.39
C ASN A 489 14.54 -7.07 11.70
N THR A 490 14.71 -8.38 11.77
CA THR A 490 13.61 -9.33 12.03
C THR A 490 12.82 -8.92 13.28
N PHE A 491 11.50 -8.73 13.10
CA PHE A 491 10.54 -8.30 14.12
C PHE A 491 10.81 -6.93 14.78
N ASP A 492 11.80 -6.18 14.30
CA ASP A 492 12.10 -4.81 14.77
C ASP A 492 11.38 -3.75 13.95
N ASP A 493 10.07 -3.75 14.06
CA ASP A 493 9.17 -2.77 13.44
C ASP A 493 9.56 -1.34 13.86
N LEU A 494 9.94 -1.17 15.14
CA LEU A 494 10.21 0.15 15.71
C LEU A 494 11.48 0.80 15.12
N ALA A 495 12.47 0.01 14.70
CA ALA A 495 13.64 0.54 13.99
C ALA A 495 13.26 1.12 12.61
N ALA A 496 12.46 0.38 11.81
CA ALA A 496 11.95 0.86 10.53
C ALA A 496 11.12 2.14 10.70
N PHE A 497 10.20 2.16 11.67
CA PHE A 497 9.37 3.32 12.00
C PHE A 497 10.21 4.51 12.49
N ARG A 498 11.25 4.28 13.29
CA ARG A 498 12.18 5.33 13.74
C ARG A 498 12.86 6.01 12.56
N VAL A 499 13.32 5.26 11.58
CA VAL A 499 13.97 5.82 10.38
C VAL A 499 12.94 6.58 9.54
N ALA A 500 11.76 6.01 9.30
CA ALA A 500 10.67 6.69 8.59
C ALA A 500 10.23 7.99 9.28
N ALA A 501 10.08 7.98 10.62
CA ALA A 501 9.76 9.16 11.42
C ALA A 501 10.83 10.28 11.31
N GLY A 502 12.10 9.90 11.28
CA GLY A 502 13.19 10.83 11.10
C GLY A 502 13.18 11.47 9.71
N LEU A 503 13.02 10.66 8.68
CA LEU A 503 12.98 11.11 7.29
C LEU A 503 11.73 11.93 6.97
N SER A 504 10.56 11.59 7.52
CA SER A 504 9.31 12.33 7.29
C SER A 504 9.36 13.80 7.74
N LYS A 505 10.29 14.15 8.65
CA LYS A 505 10.51 15.52 9.10
C LYS A 505 11.43 16.33 8.18
N VAL A 506 12.25 15.65 7.38
CA VAL A 506 13.29 16.26 6.51
C VAL A 506 12.88 16.24 5.04
N ILE A 507 12.32 15.13 4.58
CA ILE A 507 11.83 14.98 3.20
C ILE A 507 10.49 15.71 3.07
N PRO A 508 10.35 16.55 2.03
CA PRO A 508 9.09 17.26 1.79
C PRO A 508 7.93 16.30 1.53
N GLN A 509 6.87 16.44 2.33
CA GLN A 509 5.71 15.55 2.27
C GLN A 509 4.88 15.75 0.99
N MET A 510 4.30 14.64 0.47
CA MET A 510 3.24 14.68 -0.53
C MET A 510 1.95 15.28 0.07
N TYR A 511 1.02 15.64 -0.77
CA TYR A 511 -0.29 16.23 -0.40
C TYR A 511 -0.17 17.54 0.39
N THR A 512 0.90 18.29 0.17
CA THR A 512 1.13 19.61 0.76
C THR A 512 1.63 20.60 -0.31
N GLY A 513 1.25 21.88 -0.18
CA GLY A 513 1.65 22.93 -1.12
C GLY A 513 1.09 22.66 -2.52
N ASP A 514 1.97 22.55 -3.50
CA ASP A 514 1.71 22.22 -4.91
C ASP A 514 1.80 20.71 -5.24
N ARG A 515 2.12 19.89 -4.24
CA ARG A 515 2.30 18.44 -4.42
C ARG A 515 0.98 17.69 -4.23
N PHE A 516 0.10 17.83 -5.19
CA PHE A 516 -1.15 17.08 -5.29
C PHE A 516 -1.28 16.46 -6.68
N PRO A 517 -2.01 15.35 -6.81
CA PRO A 517 -2.43 14.82 -8.10
C PRO A 517 -3.17 15.88 -8.92
N ASP A 518 -3.00 15.87 -10.23
CA ASP A 518 -3.71 16.75 -11.15
C ASP A 518 -4.73 16.01 -12.04
N PHE A 519 -4.78 14.68 -11.92
CA PHE A 519 -5.78 13.82 -12.56
C PHE A 519 -5.77 13.88 -14.09
N ARG A 520 -4.62 14.07 -14.71
CA ARG A 520 -4.46 14.20 -16.18
C ARG A 520 -3.38 13.26 -16.69
N GLU A 521 -3.44 12.94 -17.98
CA GLU A 521 -2.30 12.40 -18.70
C GLU A 521 -1.30 13.51 -18.96
N GLN A 522 -0.03 13.25 -18.64
CA GLN A 522 1.09 14.13 -18.98
C GLN A 522 2.05 13.33 -19.86
N LYS A 523 2.32 13.85 -21.05
CA LYS A 523 3.20 13.24 -22.05
C LYS A 523 4.68 13.39 -21.70
#